data_579ff7572fbf42534abd2e8bdee98887
#
_entry.id   579ff7572fbf42534abd2e8bdee98887
#
_cell.length_a   1.000
_cell.length_b   1.000
_cell.length_c   1.000
_cell.angle_alpha   90.00
_cell.angle_beta   90.00
_cell.angle_gamma   90.00
#
_symmetry.space_group_name_H-M   'P 1'
#
loop_
_entity.id
_entity.type
_entity.pdbx_description
1 polymer ?
#
loop_
_entity_poly.entity_id
_entity_poly.type
_entity_poly.pdbx_seq_one_letter_code
_entity_poly.pdbx_strand_id
1 'polypeptide(L)'
;EFHKTFQRVMENISSKIEKKEQQEKKEDYLKKYFLLKYLYGGKEEDFVQFKKLTDGMEDDLSQFTRMVLVSASNGFFETEEEHFLMSLKEEVQREFYYVNLNSNESIFLFAEKYTDYHGIVEKMYRFFAHQFDSECYFAVSEEIEDGKNLAEEFKVLEGMLEEQFYQPRQHLFFHGEKQEEKKADPAEDSEIMEQI
;
A
#
# COMPACT_ATOMS: atom_id res chain seq x y z
N GLU A 1 -18.55 5.84 -50.50
CA GLU A 1 -18.53 4.47 -49.86
C GLU A 1 -17.40 4.34 -48.87
N PHE A 2 -16.15 4.69 -49.23
CA PHE A 2 -14.97 4.58 -48.33
C PHE A 2 -15.20 5.30 -47.00
N HIS A 3 -15.73 6.51 -46.99
CA HIS A 3 -15.92 7.31 -45.76
C HIS A 3 -16.94 6.66 -44.79
N LYS A 4 -18.02 6.06 -45.32
CA LYS A 4 -18.98 5.34 -44.49
C LYS A 4 -18.42 4.05 -43.90
N THR A 5 -17.63 3.32 -44.68
CA THR A 5 -16.94 2.11 -44.19
C THR A 5 -15.92 2.44 -43.12
N PHE A 6 -15.14 3.51 -43.30
CA PHE A 6 -14.17 3.98 -42.31
C PHE A 6 -14.83 4.40 -41.00
N GLN A 7 -15.90 5.20 -41.05
CA GLN A 7 -16.67 5.57 -39.84
C GLN A 7 -17.19 4.35 -39.09
N ARG A 8 -17.76 3.37 -39.78
CA ARG A 8 -18.28 2.15 -39.17
C ARG A 8 -17.19 1.31 -38.52
N VAL A 9 -15.99 1.26 -39.10
CA VAL A 9 -14.82 0.60 -38.49
C VAL A 9 -14.38 1.32 -37.25
N MET A 10 -14.29 2.66 -37.24
CA MET A 10 -13.91 3.45 -36.08
C MET A 10 -14.91 3.33 -34.92
N GLU A 11 -16.22 3.36 -35.22
CA GLU A 11 -17.28 3.13 -34.22
C GLU A 11 -17.18 1.73 -33.59
N ASN A 12 -16.90 0.70 -34.39
CA ASN A 12 -16.70 -0.65 -33.89
C ASN A 12 -15.45 -0.79 -33.02
N ILE A 13 -14.37 -0.13 -33.38
CA ILE A 13 -13.12 -0.11 -32.58
C ILE A 13 -13.38 0.61 -31.27
N SER A 14 -13.95 1.81 -31.26
CA SER A 14 -14.27 2.58 -30.07
C SER A 14 -15.17 1.77 -29.11
N SER A 15 -16.24 1.16 -29.64
CA SER A 15 -17.15 0.32 -28.84
C SER A 15 -16.45 -0.91 -28.22
N LYS A 16 -15.49 -1.50 -28.92
CA LYS A 16 -14.69 -2.62 -28.38
C LYS A 16 -13.73 -2.16 -27.28
N ILE A 17 -13.09 -0.99 -27.47
CA ILE A 17 -12.19 -0.39 -26.47
C ILE A 17 -12.98 -0.07 -25.21
N GLU A 18 -14.11 0.64 -25.31
CA GLU A 18 -14.96 0.97 -24.16
C GLU A 18 -15.43 -0.28 -23.38
N LYS A 19 -15.83 -1.34 -24.11
CA LYS A 19 -16.22 -2.61 -23.48
C LYS A 19 -15.05 -3.28 -22.75
N LYS A 20 -13.85 -3.22 -23.33
CA LYS A 20 -12.65 -3.79 -22.73
C LYS A 20 -12.27 -3.04 -21.47
N GLU A 21 -12.25 -1.71 -21.51
CA GLU A 21 -11.97 -0.86 -20.34
C GLU A 21 -12.99 -1.07 -19.21
N GLN A 22 -14.28 -1.21 -19.53
CA GLN A 22 -15.32 -1.52 -18.54
C GLN A 22 -15.12 -2.90 -17.92
N GLN A 23 -14.70 -3.88 -18.71
CA GLN A 23 -14.42 -5.23 -18.25
C GLN A 23 -13.21 -5.24 -17.32
N GLU A 24 -12.11 -4.59 -17.71
CA GLU A 24 -10.88 -4.46 -16.91
C GLU A 24 -11.15 -3.76 -15.58
N LYS A 25 -11.90 -2.65 -15.59
CA LYS A 25 -12.32 -1.96 -14.36
C LYS A 25 -13.16 -2.84 -13.44
N LYS A 26 -14.05 -3.65 -14.00
CA LYS A 26 -14.90 -4.57 -13.23
C LYS A 26 -14.06 -5.68 -12.58
N GLU A 27 -13.10 -6.22 -13.31
CA GLU A 27 -12.19 -7.27 -12.81
C GLU A 27 -11.29 -6.74 -11.69
N ASP A 28 -10.72 -5.54 -11.86
CA ASP A 28 -9.92 -4.89 -10.83
C ASP A 28 -10.74 -4.60 -9.55
N TYR A 29 -11.97 -4.13 -9.71
CA TYR A 29 -12.87 -3.91 -8.59
C TYR A 29 -13.19 -5.20 -7.82
N LEU A 30 -13.42 -6.31 -8.54
CA LEU A 30 -13.66 -7.62 -7.93
C LEU A 30 -12.42 -8.13 -7.17
N LYS A 31 -11.23 -7.97 -7.73
CA LYS A 31 -9.97 -8.31 -7.07
C LYS A 31 -9.82 -7.55 -5.75
N LYS A 32 -9.94 -6.23 -5.80
CA LYS A 32 -9.88 -5.38 -4.59
C LYS A 32 -10.93 -5.80 -3.56
N TYR A 33 -12.16 -6.07 -3.97
CA TYR A 33 -13.24 -6.50 -3.09
C TYR A 33 -12.90 -7.79 -2.35
N PHE A 34 -12.45 -8.84 -3.05
CA PHE A 34 -12.12 -10.12 -2.40
C PHE A 34 -10.88 -10.01 -1.54
N LEU A 35 -9.90 -9.22 -1.94
CA LEU A 35 -8.72 -8.96 -1.11
C LEU A 35 -9.12 -8.27 0.20
N LEU A 36 -9.88 -7.20 0.16
CA LEU A 36 -10.35 -6.50 1.35
C LEU A 36 -11.18 -7.43 2.26
N LYS A 37 -12.07 -8.21 1.65
CA LYS A 37 -12.90 -9.16 2.37
C LYS A 37 -12.06 -10.24 3.06
N TYR A 38 -10.97 -10.68 2.43
CA TYR A 38 -10.03 -11.61 3.03
C TYR A 38 -9.23 -10.97 4.17
N LEU A 39 -8.68 -9.78 3.97
CA LEU A 39 -7.90 -9.07 4.98
C LEU A 39 -8.71 -8.85 6.27
N TYR A 40 -9.91 -8.32 6.15
CA TYR A 40 -10.77 -8.04 7.31
C TYR A 40 -11.48 -9.28 7.87
N GLY A 41 -11.85 -10.23 7.02
CA GLY A 41 -12.62 -11.41 7.40
C GLY A 41 -11.79 -12.65 7.74
N GLY A 42 -10.59 -12.76 7.22
CA GLY A 42 -9.67 -13.89 7.41
C GLY A 42 -10.20 -15.23 6.88
N LYS A 43 -11.22 -15.23 5.98
CA LYS A 43 -11.82 -16.47 5.48
C LYS A 43 -11.04 -17.01 4.30
N GLU A 44 -10.61 -18.26 4.39
CA GLU A 44 -9.86 -18.93 3.31
C GLU A 44 -10.65 -18.96 1.98
N GLU A 45 -11.97 -18.99 2.03
CA GLU A 45 -12.83 -18.94 0.83
C GLU A 45 -12.63 -17.66 0.02
N ASP A 46 -12.47 -16.51 0.69
CA ASP A 46 -12.25 -15.21 0.06
C ASP A 46 -10.85 -15.13 -0.57
N PHE A 47 -9.85 -15.70 0.09
CA PHE A 47 -8.50 -15.86 -0.45
C PHE A 47 -8.51 -16.72 -1.73
N VAL A 48 -9.22 -17.86 -1.71
CA VAL A 48 -9.37 -18.73 -2.89
C VAL A 48 -10.05 -18.02 -4.05
N GLN A 49 -11.06 -17.17 -3.78
CA GLN A 49 -11.71 -16.38 -4.84
C GLN A 49 -10.77 -15.32 -5.41
N PHE A 50 -10.04 -14.61 -4.56
CA PHE A 50 -9.03 -13.66 -5.03
C PHE A 50 -7.97 -14.37 -5.89
N LYS A 51 -7.42 -15.48 -5.42
CA LYS A 51 -6.43 -16.26 -6.15
C LYS A 51 -6.91 -16.71 -7.53
N LYS A 52 -8.18 -17.14 -7.65
CA LYS A 52 -8.77 -17.50 -8.95
C LYS A 52 -8.87 -16.32 -9.93
N LEU A 53 -9.08 -15.12 -9.42
CA LEU A 53 -9.15 -13.91 -10.23
C LEU A 53 -7.77 -13.41 -10.67
N THR A 54 -6.73 -13.76 -9.94
CA THR A 54 -5.35 -13.33 -10.20
C THR A 54 -4.44 -14.43 -10.73
N ASP A 55 -4.94 -15.66 -10.87
CA ASP A 55 -4.16 -16.82 -11.31
C ASP A 55 -3.53 -16.57 -12.69
N GLY A 56 -2.21 -16.64 -12.73
CA GLY A 56 -1.42 -16.34 -13.93
C GLY A 56 -1.27 -14.85 -14.28
N MET A 57 -1.70 -13.93 -13.41
CA MET A 57 -1.48 -12.48 -13.53
C MET A 57 -0.32 -12.03 -12.65
N GLU A 58 0.21 -10.83 -12.95
CA GLU A 58 1.24 -10.17 -12.12
C GLU A 58 0.78 -9.90 -10.67
N ASP A 59 -0.51 -9.89 -10.43
CA ASP A 59 -1.15 -9.61 -9.13
C ASP A 59 -1.43 -10.88 -8.29
N ASP A 60 -0.82 -12.03 -8.60
CA ASP A 60 -1.01 -13.24 -7.79
C ASP A 60 -0.49 -13.03 -6.38
N LEU A 61 -1.37 -13.13 -5.37
CA LEU A 61 -1.01 -12.94 -3.96
C LEU A 61 0.09 -13.87 -3.45
N SER A 62 0.26 -15.04 -4.07
CA SER A 62 1.34 -15.96 -3.70
C SER A 62 2.73 -15.39 -4.01
N GLN A 63 2.80 -14.35 -4.83
CA GLN A 63 4.05 -13.65 -5.16
C GLN A 63 4.41 -12.59 -4.12
N PHE A 64 3.45 -12.07 -3.37
CA PHE A 64 3.71 -11.00 -2.41
C PHE A 64 4.38 -11.54 -1.15
N THR A 65 5.53 -10.96 -0.86
CA THR A 65 6.38 -11.36 0.26
C THR A 65 6.42 -10.33 1.38
N ARG A 66 5.93 -9.13 1.13
CA ARG A 66 5.89 -8.03 2.11
C ARG A 66 4.63 -7.19 1.94
N MET A 67 4.10 -6.77 3.08
CA MET A 67 3.02 -5.79 3.18
C MET A 67 3.53 -4.55 3.91
N VAL A 68 3.20 -3.39 3.38
CA VAL A 68 3.39 -2.10 4.05
C VAL A 68 2.02 -1.46 4.20
N LEU A 69 1.58 -1.29 5.43
CA LEU A 69 0.37 -0.53 5.76
C LEU A 69 0.77 0.90 6.06
N VAL A 70 0.12 1.85 5.41
CA VAL A 70 0.40 3.28 5.55
C VAL A 70 -0.85 3.98 6.06
N SER A 71 -0.67 4.76 7.13
CA SER A 71 -1.65 5.72 7.61
C SER A 71 -1.14 7.13 7.31
N ALA A 72 -1.94 7.94 6.63
CA ALA A 72 -1.62 9.31 6.26
C ALA A 72 -2.71 10.27 6.72
N SER A 73 -2.34 11.47 7.12
CA SER A 73 -3.29 12.49 7.57
C SER A 73 -4.08 13.12 6.42
N ASN A 74 -5.15 13.84 6.78
CA ASN A 74 -5.88 14.75 5.88
C ASN A 74 -6.57 14.11 4.66
N GLY A 75 -6.93 12.84 4.73
CA GLY A 75 -7.64 12.18 3.62
C GLY A 75 -6.79 12.02 2.37
N PHE A 76 -5.48 11.86 2.52
CA PHE A 76 -4.51 11.82 1.43
C PHE A 76 -4.90 10.85 0.31
N PHE A 77 -5.33 9.64 0.66
CA PHE A 77 -5.61 8.59 -0.31
C PHE A 77 -6.94 8.75 -1.06
N GLU A 78 -7.77 9.72 -0.70
CA GLU A 78 -9.02 10.03 -1.39
C GLU A 78 -8.83 10.95 -2.60
N THR A 79 -7.80 11.80 -2.58
CA THR A 79 -7.66 12.93 -3.52
C THR A 79 -6.65 12.73 -4.64
N GLU A 80 -5.64 11.85 -4.50
CA GLU A 80 -4.44 11.88 -5.36
C GLU A 80 -4.06 10.51 -6.00
N GLU A 81 -5.01 9.58 -6.17
CA GLU A 81 -4.71 8.15 -6.41
C GLU A 81 -3.81 7.86 -7.62
N GLU A 82 -4.03 8.46 -8.78
CA GLU A 82 -3.28 8.06 -10.00
C GLU A 82 -1.89 8.71 -10.10
N HIS A 83 -1.78 9.98 -9.77
CA HIS A 83 -0.53 10.72 -9.96
C HIS A 83 0.54 10.33 -8.94
N PHE A 84 0.18 10.15 -7.67
CA PHE A 84 1.17 9.82 -6.67
C PHE A 84 1.74 8.39 -6.85
N LEU A 85 0.92 7.43 -7.32
CA LEU A 85 1.39 6.05 -7.52
C LEU A 85 2.52 5.97 -8.55
N MET A 86 2.40 6.68 -9.67
CA MET A 86 3.45 6.73 -10.69
C MET A 86 4.73 7.33 -10.12
N SER A 87 4.62 8.49 -9.47
CA SER A 87 5.76 9.18 -8.86
C SER A 87 6.39 8.37 -7.73
N LEU A 88 5.58 7.68 -6.93
CA LEU A 88 6.09 6.80 -5.88
C LEU A 88 6.85 5.60 -6.45
N LYS A 89 6.36 4.96 -7.51
CA LYS A 89 7.08 3.88 -8.20
C LYS A 89 8.43 4.33 -8.73
N GLU A 90 8.49 5.52 -9.30
CA GLU A 90 9.75 6.13 -9.77
C GLU A 90 10.72 6.39 -8.61
N GLU A 91 10.23 6.89 -7.47
CA GLU A 91 11.04 7.16 -6.28
C GLU A 91 11.61 5.90 -5.64
N VAL A 92 10.74 4.90 -5.40
CA VAL A 92 11.17 3.64 -4.79
C VAL A 92 11.88 2.71 -5.76
N GLN A 93 11.71 2.93 -7.07
CA GLN A 93 12.23 2.09 -8.16
C GLN A 93 11.86 0.61 -8.01
N ARG A 94 10.61 0.37 -7.60
CA ARG A 94 10.06 -0.97 -7.36
C ARG A 94 8.59 -1.04 -7.76
N GLU A 95 8.19 -2.21 -8.26
CA GLU A 95 6.79 -2.50 -8.48
C GLU A 95 6.12 -2.92 -7.18
N PHE A 96 4.88 -2.52 -7.02
CA PHE A 96 4.03 -2.90 -5.91
C PHE A 96 2.57 -2.95 -6.35
N TYR A 97 1.78 -3.76 -5.69
CA TYR A 97 0.34 -3.74 -5.80
C TYR A 97 -0.23 -2.83 -4.71
N TYR A 98 -1.07 -1.90 -5.12
CA TYR A 98 -1.64 -0.87 -4.24
C TYR A 98 -3.13 -1.11 -4.02
N VAL A 99 -3.57 -1.02 -2.77
CA VAL A 99 -4.99 -1.06 -2.43
C VAL A 99 -5.30 0.05 -1.44
N ASN A 100 -6.21 0.92 -1.80
CA ASN A 100 -6.77 1.91 -0.91
C ASN A 100 -7.78 1.23 0.03
N LEU A 101 -7.62 1.41 1.35
CA LEU A 101 -8.55 0.92 2.37
C LEU A 101 -9.61 1.96 2.72
N ASN A 102 -9.20 3.21 2.87
CA ASN A 102 -10.06 4.36 3.18
C ASN A 102 -9.30 5.67 2.86
N SER A 103 -9.88 6.81 3.20
CA SER A 103 -9.28 8.12 2.93
C SER A 103 -7.90 8.32 3.56
N ASN A 104 -7.58 7.65 4.66
CA ASN A 104 -6.35 7.82 5.41
C ASN A 104 -5.41 6.61 5.37
N GLU A 105 -5.86 5.46 4.90
CA GLU A 105 -5.10 4.22 4.98
C GLU A 105 -5.04 3.49 3.66
N SER A 106 -3.87 2.94 3.36
CA SER A 106 -3.63 2.13 2.17
C SER A 106 -2.59 1.05 2.43
N ILE A 107 -2.65 -0.03 1.67
CA ILE A 107 -1.63 -1.07 1.68
C ILE A 107 -0.85 -1.10 0.37
N PHE A 108 0.42 -1.44 0.51
CA PHE A 108 1.35 -1.69 -0.59
C PHE A 108 1.91 -3.10 -0.42
N LEU A 109 1.72 -3.95 -1.43
CA LEU A 109 2.21 -5.32 -1.45
C LEU A 109 3.37 -5.44 -2.43
N PHE A 110 4.49 -5.98 -1.97
CA PHE A 110 5.70 -6.17 -2.75
C PHE A 110 5.93 -7.65 -3.02
N ALA A 111 6.19 -7.99 -4.27
CA ALA A 111 6.39 -9.38 -4.71
C ALA A 111 7.83 -9.87 -4.53
N GLU A 112 8.81 -8.98 -4.55
CA GLU A 112 10.20 -9.36 -4.53
C GLU A 112 10.74 -9.54 -3.12
N LYS A 113 11.59 -10.55 -2.94
CA LYS A 113 12.33 -10.77 -1.68
C LYS A 113 13.51 -9.81 -1.63
N TYR A 114 13.33 -8.69 -0.95
CA TYR A 114 14.41 -7.74 -0.69
C TYR A 114 14.94 -7.87 0.71
N THR A 115 16.22 -7.67 0.84
CA THR A 115 16.89 -7.62 2.13
C THR A 115 16.82 -6.24 2.79
N ASP A 116 16.58 -5.17 2.02
CA ASP A 116 16.55 -3.78 2.50
C ASP A 116 15.18 -3.12 2.35
N TYR A 117 14.21 -3.58 3.14
CA TYR A 117 12.90 -2.91 3.24
C TYR A 117 12.97 -1.59 4.03
N HIS A 118 13.94 -1.41 4.92
CA HIS A 118 14.16 -0.14 5.61
C HIS A 118 14.40 0.98 4.61
N GLY A 119 15.32 0.79 3.67
CA GLY A 119 15.62 1.80 2.66
C GLY A 119 14.43 2.10 1.74
N ILE A 120 13.63 1.09 1.39
CA ILE A 120 12.42 1.28 0.57
C ILE A 120 11.39 2.11 1.33
N VAL A 121 11.07 1.74 2.56
CA VAL A 121 10.03 2.40 3.37
C VAL A 121 10.47 3.80 3.78
N GLU A 122 11.76 4.01 4.04
CA GLU A 122 12.31 5.35 4.30
C GLU A 122 12.16 6.28 3.08
N LYS A 123 12.35 5.77 1.85
CA LYS A 123 12.08 6.52 0.62
C LYS A 123 10.58 6.84 0.49
N MET A 124 9.70 5.86 0.77
CA MET A 124 8.26 6.10 0.80
C MET A 124 7.91 7.20 1.80
N TYR A 125 8.40 7.10 3.03
CA TYR A 125 8.16 8.12 4.06
C TYR A 125 8.61 9.51 3.61
N ARG A 126 9.84 9.64 3.09
CA ARG A 126 10.35 10.91 2.57
C ARG A 126 9.49 11.44 1.42
N PHE A 127 9.03 10.57 0.54
CA PHE A 127 8.15 10.95 -0.57
C PHE A 127 6.86 11.59 -0.05
N PHE A 128 6.16 10.94 0.89
CA PHE A 128 4.91 11.48 1.46
C PHE A 128 5.15 12.76 2.25
N ALA A 129 6.19 12.80 3.09
CA ALA A 129 6.50 13.95 3.92
C ALA A 129 6.93 15.19 3.11
N HIS A 130 7.74 15.02 2.05
CA HIS A 130 8.32 16.15 1.31
C HIS A 130 7.48 16.59 0.11
N GLN A 131 6.82 15.67 -0.58
CA GLN A 131 6.02 16.05 -1.75
C GLN A 131 4.61 16.49 -1.41
N PHE A 132 4.05 15.96 -0.33
CA PHE A 132 2.65 16.17 0.01
C PHE A 132 2.42 16.82 1.39
N ASP A 133 3.49 17.11 2.12
CA ASP A 133 3.41 17.69 3.48
C ASP A 133 2.42 16.89 4.37
N SER A 134 2.41 15.57 4.21
CA SER A 134 1.51 14.67 4.92
C SER A 134 2.23 13.99 6.07
N GLU A 135 1.65 14.09 7.26
CA GLU A 135 2.08 13.26 8.37
C GLU A 135 1.64 11.82 8.11
N CYS A 136 2.59 10.90 8.06
CA CYS A 136 2.32 9.51 7.75
C CYS A 136 3.14 8.54 8.62
N TYR A 137 2.54 7.37 8.85
CA TYR A 137 3.08 6.29 9.64
C TYR A 137 3.03 5.00 8.82
N PHE A 138 4.06 4.19 8.94
CA PHE A 138 4.25 2.97 8.16
C PHE A 138 4.42 1.78 9.08
N ALA A 139 3.62 0.74 8.90
CA ALA A 139 3.83 -0.56 9.51
C ALA A 139 4.23 -1.56 8.42
N VAL A 140 5.31 -2.30 8.65
CA VAL A 140 5.94 -3.21 7.71
C VAL A 140 5.88 -4.63 8.24
N SER A 141 5.34 -5.56 7.46
CA SER A 141 5.21 -6.98 7.84
C SER A 141 6.57 -7.67 7.94
N GLU A 142 6.60 -8.82 8.60
CA GLU A 142 7.62 -9.84 8.34
C GLU A 142 7.51 -10.38 6.92
N GLU A 143 8.41 -11.29 6.54
CA GLU A 143 8.32 -11.97 5.25
C GLU A 143 7.09 -12.88 5.22
N ILE A 144 6.22 -12.65 4.23
CA ILE A 144 4.99 -13.41 4.03
C ILE A 144 5.29 -14.60 3.13
N GLU A 145 4.97 -15.79 3.59
CA GLU A 145 5.09 -17.01 2.81
C GLU A 145 3.73 -17.39 2.21
N ASP A 146 3.68 -17.62 0.89
CA ASP A 146 2.52 -18.11 0.14
C ASP A 146 1.23 -17.26 0.21
N GLY A 147 1.29 -16.04 0.72
CA GLY A 147 0.13 -15.15 0.84
C GLY A 147 -0.97 -15.59 1.83
N LYS A 148 -0.83 -16.77 2.44
CA LYS A 148 -1.85 -17.31 3.36
C LYS A 148 -1.97 -16.52 4.65
N ASN A 149 -0.87 -15.93 5.11
CA ASN A 149 -0.81 -15.19 6.37
C ASN A 149 -1.11 -13.69 6.19
N LEU A 150 -1.48 -13.26 4.98
CA LEU A 150 -1.74 -11.82 4.70
C LEU A 150 -2.77 -11.21 5.65
N ALA A 151 -3.85 -11.93 5.97
CA ALA A 151 -4.88 -11.42 6.87
C ALA A 151 -4.41 -11.35 8.33
N GLU A 152 -3.53 -12.26 8.75
CA GLU A 152 -2.93 -12.24 10.10
C GLU A 152 -1.91 -11.11 10.20
N GLU A 153 -1.03 -10.99 9.22
CA GLU A 153 -0.07 -9.88 9.14
C GLU A 153 -0.78 -8.52 9.10
N PHE A 154 -1.84 -8.41 8.31
CA PHE A 154 -2.61 -7.17 8.24
C PHE A 154 -3.11 -6.72 9.61
N LYS A 155 -3.66 -7.64 10.43
CA LYS A 155 -4.10 -7.33 11.80
C LYS A 155 -2.96 -6.93 12.71
N VAL A 156 -1.79 -7.55 12.56
CA VAL A 156 -0.59 -7.15 13.31
C VAL A 156 -0.20 -5.73 12.94
N LEU A 157 -0.18 -5.41 11.65
CA LEU A 157 0.18 -4.07 11.18
C LEU A 157 -0.83 -3.00 11.62
N GLU A 158 -2.15 -3.29 11.61
CA GLU A 158 -3.16 -2.40 12.19
C GLU A 158 -2.86 -2.10 13.66
N GLY A 159 -2.57 -3.13 14.47
CA GLY A 159 -2.19 -2.96 15.88
C GLY A 159 -0.90 -2.15 16.07
N MET A 160 0.09 -2.33 15.19
CA MET A 160 1.33 -1.55 15.23
C MET A 160 1.09 -0.07 14.90
N LEU A 161 0.20 0.24 13.96
CA LEU A 161 -0.14 1.63 13.65
C LEU A 161 -0.89 2.31 14.79
N GLU A 162 -1.62 1.57 15.64
CA GLU A 162 -2.21 2.15 16.85
C GLU A 162 -1.14 2.67 17.83
N GLU A 163 0.09 2.14 17.80
CA GLU A 163 1.21 2.61 18.62
C GLU A 163 1.61 4.05 18.32
N GLN A 164 1.28 4.60 17.13
CA GLN A 164 1.52 6.00 16.78
C GLN A 164 0.98 6.98 17.85
N PHE A 165 -0.14 6.62 18.50
CA PHE A 165 -0.73 7.45 19.55
C PHE A 165 0.14 7.54 20.80
N TYR A 166 0.99 6.54 21.04
CA TYR A 166 1.90 6.49 22.18
C TYR A 166 3.31 6.93 21.81
N GLN A 167 3.67 6.81 20.53
CA GLN A 167 5.00 7.12 20.01
C GLN A 167 4.90 8.04 18.78
N PRO A 168 4.40 9.28 18.91
CA PRO A 168 4.12 10.15 17.75
C PRO A 168 5.37 10.60 16.97
N ARG A 169 6.56 10.40 17.50
CA ARG A 169 7.83 10.69 16.81
C ARG A 169 8.35 9.51 15.99
N GLN A 170 7.79 8.32 16.18
CA GLN A 170 8.16 7.14 15.42
C GLN A 170 7.21 6.98 14.25
N HIS A 171 7.73 7.06 13.04
CA HIS A 171 6.94 6.97 11.81
C HIS A 171 7.04 5.60 11.13
N LEU A 172 8.04 4.79 11.47
CA LEU A 172 8.31 3.50 10.86
C LEU A 172 8.29 2.41 11.93
N PHE A 173 7.43 1.41 11.73
CA PHE A 173 7.25 0.26 12.61
C PHE A 173 7.52 -1.01 11.80
N PHE A 174 8.40 -1.88 12.28
CA PHE A 174 8.75 -3.14 11.62
C PHE A 174 8.34 -4.33 12.49
N HIS A 175 7.50 -5.21 11.96
CA HIS A 175 7.13 -6.43 12.65
C HIS A 175 8.36 -7.34 12.81
N GLY A 176 8.50 -7.98 13.97
CA GLY A 176 9.64 -8.84 14.31
C GLY A 176 10.91 -8.13 14.74
N GLU A 177 11.04 -6.83 14.55
CA GLU A 177 12.16 -6.06 15.07
C GLU A 177 11.92 -5.63 16.53
N LYS A 178 12.85 -5.94 17.40
CA LYS A 178 12.83 -5.40 18.76
C LYS A 178 13.06 -3.90 18.66
N GLN A 179 12.07 -3.13 19.05
CA GLN A 179 12.25 -1.69 19.24
C GLN A 179 13.39 -1.49 20.24
N GLU A 180 14.53 -1.01 19.76
CA GLU A 180 15.54 -0.48 20.67
C GLU A 180 14.91 0.75 21.31
N GLU A 181 14.58 0.64 22.62
CA GLU A 181 14.28 1.80 23.43
C GLU A 181 15.47 2.77 23.28
N LYS A 182 15.34 3.76 22.39
CA LYS A 182 16.25 4.91 22.42
C LYS A 182 16.05 5.55 23.79
N LYS A 183 16.94 5.22 24.73
CA LYS A 183 17.07 5.92 26.01
C LYS A 183 17.12 7.40 25.65
N ALA A 184 16.09 8.13 26.08
CA ALA A 184 16.10 9.58 26.01
C ALA A 184 17.45 10.05 26.55
N ASP A 185 18.18 10.79 25.73
CA ASP A 185 19.46 11.36 26.10
C ASP A 185 19.19 12.39 27.21
N PRO A 186 19.66 12.20 28.44
CA PRO A 186 19.33 13.09 29.57
C PRO A 186 20.06 14.45 29.49
N ALA A 187 20.57 14.82 28.31
CA ALA A 187 21.40 16.02 28.14
C ALA A 187 20.65 17.29 27.71
N GLU A 188 19.38 17.21 27.33
CA GLU A 188 18.64 18.41 26.88
C GLU A 188 17.84 19.12 27.97
N ASP A 189 17.69 18.54 29.18
CA ASP A 189 16.91 19.18 30.27
C ASP A 189 17.77 20.07 31.22
N SER A 190 19.08 20.25 30.97
CA SER A 190 19.94 21.00 31.86
C SER A 190 20.24 22.46 31.46
N GLU A 191 19.76 22.95 30.31
CA GLU A 191 20.01 24.34 29.87
C GLU A 191 18.92 25.35 30.21
N ILE A 192 17.79 24.94 30.80
CA ILE A 192 16.68 25.87 31.10
C ILE A 192 16.68 26.39 32.55
N MET A 193 17.55 25.90 33.41
CA MET A 193 17.55 26.31 34.84
C MET A 193 18.65 27.30 35.26
N GLU A 194 19.38 27.94 34.37
CA GLU A 194 20.40 28.94 34.70
C GLU A 194 20.08 30.40 34.25
N GLN A 195 18.83 30.74 34.00
CA GLN A 195 18.46 32.14 33.78
C GLN A 195 17.16 32.53 34.53
N ILE A 196 17.24 32.51 35.86
CA ILE A 196 16.38 33.33 36.75
C ILE A 196 17.20 33.93 37.87
#